data_ad72121cc3cd37acc67b2971d4a322c2
#
_entry.id   ad72121cc3cd37acc67b2971d4a322c2
#
_cell.length_a   1.000
_cell.length_b   1.000
_cell.length_c   1.000
_cell.angle_alpha   90.00
_cell.angle_beta   90.00
_cell.angle_gamma   90.00
#
_symmetry.space_group_name_H-M   'P 1'
#
loop_
_entity.id
_entity.type
_entity.pdbx_description
1 polymer ?
#
loop_
_entity_poly.entity_id
_entity_poly.type
_entity_poly.pdbx_seq_one_letter_code
_entity_poly.pdbx_strand_id
1 'polypeptide(L)'
;MFDSKNLVNPHLAGDSFFEKRSSKGILLLHGLTATTNSVRPLASRLGKLDWTISAPLLHGHGESLEKLSTTNWRDWATQVEQCWHQLNDHCDESFIAGESAGGLLALWLACLQTIRPKGVVLVAPALQLNLPDWKRQLIWLLSFFKSTFPKENKSVDLQWQGYSEHSLKAVLQLIDLQDLVLEIIPQLEQDILVVEGGQDDVIGPGVSTLLQKKAKGSEVKSIFVEKAGHHPMLERTSQDYVLPEIVNFLQKS
;
A
#
# COMPACT_ATOMS: atom_id res chain seq x y z
N MET A 1 20.25 -3.93 1.48
CA MET A 1 20.26 -4.49 2.88
C MET A 1 19.43 -3.53 3.73
N PHE A 2 18.50 -4.05 4.58
CA PHE A 2 17.69 -3.19 5.44
C PHE A 2 18.56 -2.38 6.41
N ASP A 3 18.41 -1.06 6.41
CA ASP A 3 19.09 -0.14 7.34
C ASP A 3 18.05 0.82 7.95
N SER A 4 17.73 0.61 9.21
CA SER A 4 16.75 1.41 9.93
C SER A 4 17.29 2.73 10.48
N LYS A 5 18.60 2.99 10.41
CA LYS A 5 19.24 4.14 11.08
C LYS A 5 18.71 5.50 10.60
N ASN A 6 18.31 5.59 9.33
CA ASN A 6 17.78 6.80 8.71
C ASN A 6 16.25 6.86 8.68
N LEU A 7 15.61 5.96 9.42
CA LEU A 7 14.15 5.89 9.49
C LEU A 7 13.61 6.51 10.78
N VAL A 8 12.42 7.05 10.71
CA VAL A 8 11.62 7.38 11.90
C VAL A 8 11.30 6.06 12.61
N ASN A 9 11.38 6.00 13.93
CA ASN A 9 11.16 4.81 14.75
C ASN A 9 12.04 3.59 14.33
N PRO A 10 13.37 3.74 14.31
CA PRO A 10 14.28 2.72 13.79
C PRO A 10 14.28 1.40 14.56
N HIS A 11 13.66 1.36 15.76
CA HIS A 11 13.51 0.19 16.61
C HIS A 11 12.36 -0.73 16.19
N LEU A 12 11.47 -0.26 15.31
CA LEU A 12 10.36 -1.07 14.81
C LEU A 12 10.83 -2.05 13.74
N ALA A 13 10.13 -3.17 13.60
CA ALA A 13 10.42 -4.17 12.58
C ALA A 13 9.85 -3.71 11.23
N GLY A 14 10.72 -3.48 10.25
CA GLY A 14 10.34 -2.98 8.92
C GLY A 14 10.91 -3.77 7.74
N ASP A 15 11.63 -4.86 8.01
CA ASP A 15 12.21 -5.77 7.02
C ASP A 15 11.15 -6.61 6.29
N SER A 16 11.53 -7.18 5.13
CA SER A 16 10.71 -8.17 4.43
C SER A 16 10.50 -9.41 5.30
N PHE A 17 9.32 -10.03 5.19
CA PHE A 17 9.08 -11.33 5.82
C PHE A 17 8.16 -12.21 4.98
N PHE A 18 8.37 -13.53 5.10
CA PHE A 18 7.51 -14.56 4.54
C PHE A 18 7.26 -15.61 5.64
N GLU A 19 6.00 -15.77 6.03
CA GLU A 19 5.58 -16.70 7.08
C GLU A 19 4.68 -17.77 6.47
N LYS A 20 5.26 -18.94 6.15
CA LYS A 20 4.49 -20.07 5.65
C LYS A 20 3.69 -20.72 6.77
N ARG A 21 2.40 -20.89 6.54
CA ARG A 21 1.45 -21.54 7.47
C ARG A 21 0.50 -22.46 6.71
N SER A 22 -0.76 -22.04 6.45
CA SER A 22 -1.75 -22.82 5.69
C SER A 22 -1.67 -22.56 4.19
N SER A 23 -2.55 -23.22 3.42
CA SER A 23 -2.73 -22.97 1.98
C SER A 23 -3.55 -21.72 1.66
N LYS A 24 -3.98 -20.94 2.65
CA LYS A 24 -4.62 -19.63 2.48
C LYS A 24 -3.59 -18.53 2.74
N GLY A 25 -3.35 -17.67 1.75
CA GLY A 25 -2.26 -16.72 1.81
C GLY A 25 -2.65 -15.29 1.45
N ILE A 26 -1.80 -14.34 1.87
CA ILE A 26 -1.96 -12.92 1.53
C ILE A 26 -0.63 -12.26 1.24
N LEU A 27 -0.61 -11.44 0.19
CA LEU A 27 0.47 -10.51 -0.12
C LEU A 27 0.13 -9.14 0.48
N LEU A 28 1.00 -8.61 1.34
CA LEU A 28 0.82 -7.33 2.03
C LEU A 28 1.82 -6.29 1.54
N LEU A 29 1.34 -5.16 1.03
CA LEU A 29 2.14 -4.12 0.40
C LEU A 29 2.06 -2.80 1.16
N HIS A 30 3.21 -2.28 1.59
CA HIS A 30 3.33 -1.01 2.31
C HIS A 30 3.32 0.21 1.36
N GLY A 31 3.16 1.41 1.92
CA GLY A 31 3.13 2.68 1.20
C GLY A 31 4.51 3.22 0.82
N LEU A 32 4.53 4.26 -0.05
CA LEU A 32 5.74 4.99 -0.42
C LEU A 32 6.42 5.58 0.82
N THR A 33 7.73 5.44 0.90
CA THR A 33 8.58 5.87 2.03
C THR A 33 8.34 5.14 3.36
N ALA A 34 7.34 4.26 3.44
CA ALA A 34 7.09 3.38 4.59
C ALA A 34 7.96 2.12 4.56
N THR A 35 7.79 1.25 5.53
CA THR A 35 8.33 -0.11 5.57
C THR A 35 7.21 -1.12 5.81
N THR A 36 7.53 -2.40 5.87
CA THR A 36 6.53 -3.45 6.18
C THR A 36 5.88 -3.25 7.55
N ASN A 37 6.42 -2.40 8.41
CA ASN A 37 5.83 -2.04 9.70
C ASN A 37 4.35 -1.62 9.55
N SER A 38 3.99 -0.89 8.49
CA SER A 38 2.64 -0.38 8.32
C SER A 38 1.58 -1.47 8.11
N VAL A 39 1.99 -2.64 7.60
CA VAL A 39 1.11 -3.79 7.34
C VAL A 39 1.22 -4.91 8.38
N ARG A 40 2.18 -4.83 9.31
CA ARG A 40 2.36 -5.83 10.37
C ARG A 40 1.15 -6.01 11.31
N PRO A 41 0.35 -4.99 11.64
CA PRO A 41 -0.85 -5.21 12.45
C PRO A 41 -1.85 -6.18 11.77
N LEU A 42 -2.07 -6.04 10.47
CA LEU A 42 -2.90 -6.97 9.70
C LEU A 42 -2.24 -8.36 9.61
N ALA A 43 -0.93 -8.41 9.31
CA ALA A 43 -0.16 -9.66 9.29
C ALA A 43 -0.29 -10.43 10.62
N SER A 44 -0.15 -9.76 11.75
CA SER A 44 -0.26 -10.37 13.07
C SER A 44 -1.65 -10.97 13.33
N ARG A 45 -2.72 -10.31 12.87
CA ARG A 45 -4.09 -10.84 13.02
C ARG A 45 -4.32 -12.07 12.14
N LEU A 46 -3.89 -12.00 10.88
CA LEU A 46 -4.04 -13.12 9.93
C LEU A 46 -3.16 -14.31 10.28
N GLY A 47 -1.94 -14.06 10.80
CA GLY A 47 -1.07 -15.11 11.30
C GLY A 47 -1.67 -15.91 12.47
N LYS A 48 -2.46 -15.25 13.35
CA LYS A 48 -3.23 -15.96 14.41
C LYS A 48 -4.38 -16.81 13.87
N LEU A 49 -4.79 -16.58 12.63
CA LEU A 49 -5.78 -17.36 11.88
C LEU A 49 -5.12 -18.36 10.92
N ASP A 50 -3.83 -18.62 11.11
CA ASP A 50 -3.02 -19.58 10.36
C ASP A 50 -2.87 -19.26 8.86
N TRP A 51 -2.92 -17.98 8.46
CA TRP A 51 -2.67 -17.57 7.09
C TRP A 51 -1.19 -17.51 6.77
N THR A 52 -0.80 -17.95 5.57
CA THR A 52 0.53 -17.70 5.00
C THR A 52 0.64 -16.23 4.58
N ILE A 53 1.74 -15.57 4.97
CA ILE A 53 1.89 -14.12 4.79
C ILE A 53 3.17 -13.84 4.03
N SER A 54 3.06 -13.05 2.96
CA SER A 54 4.17 -12.46 2.22
C SER A 54 4.10 -10.93 2.36
N ALA A 55 5.15 -10.32 2.87
CA ALA A 55 5.24 -8.87 3.00
C ALA A 55 6.64 -8.39 2.57
N PRO A 56 6.84 -8.08 1.29
CA PRO A 56 8.11 -7.56 0.81
C PRO A 56 8.35 -6.12 1.28
N LEU A 57 9.58 -5.82 1.64
CA LEU A 57 10.06 -4.45 1.68
C LEU A 57 10.39 -4.04 0.23
N LEU A 58 9.66 -3.09 -0.31
CA LEU A 58 9.78 -2.66 -1.71
C LEU A 58 11.15 -2.07 -2.00
N HIS A 59 11.67 -2.31 -3.20
CA HIS A 59 12.99 -1.82 -3.62
C HIS A 59 13.17 -0.33 -3.34
N GLY A 60 14.36 0.03 -2.79
CA GLY A 60 14.70 1.39 -2.40
C GLY A 60 14.18 1.83 -1.02
N HIS A 61 13.27 1.05 -0.40
CA HIS A 61 12.79 1.33 0.94
C HIS A 61 13.66 0.64 2.00
N GLY A 62 13.78 1.25 3.18
CA GLY A 62 14.60 0.72 4.27
C GLY A 62 16.10 0.64 3.97
N GLU A 63 16.60 1.39 2.98
CA GLU A 63 18.00 1.51 2.61
C GLU A 63 18.43 2.97 2.73
N SER A 64 18.21 3.79 1.70
CA SER A 64 18.46 5.23 1.71
C SER A 64 17.47 5.96 0.79
N LEU A 65 17.25 7.26 1.03
CA LEU A 65 16.46 8.11 0.14
C LEU A 65 17.10 8.24 -1.25
N GLU A 66 18.41 8.16 -1.36
CA GLU A 66 19.12 8.14 -2.64
C GLU A 66 18.73 6.87 -3.43
N LYS A 67 18.78 5.70 -2.79
CA LYS A 67 18.36 4.45 -3.42
C LYS A 67 16.90 4.50 -3.85
N LEU A 68 16.00 5.00 -3.00
CA LEU A 68 14.61 5.20 -3.35
C LEU A 68 14.44 6.14 -4.56
N SER A 69 15.25 7.20 -4.64
CA SER A 69 15.21 8.19 -5.75
C SER A 69 15.66 7.62 -7.10
N THR A 70 16.37 6.51 -7.10
CA THR A 70 16.84 5.82 -8.32
C THR A 70 16.00 4.60 -8.68
N THR A 71 15.07 4.21 -7.83
CA THR A 71 14.13 3.10 -8.05
C THR A 71 12.91 3.61 -8.85
N ASN A 72 12.46 2.86 -9.84
CA ASN A 72 11.26 3.19 -10.59
C ASN A 72 10.08 2.28 -10.18
N TRP A 73 8.87 2.68 -10.52
CA TRP A 73 7.67 1.92 -10.15
C TRP A 73 7.62 0.52 -10.77
N ARG A 74 8.29 0.29 -11.93
CA ARG A 74 8.37 -1.04 -12.57
C ARG A 74 9.23 -2.00 -11.76
N ASP A 75 10.25 -1.50 -11.06
CA ASP A 75 11.05 -2.31 -10.13
C ASP A 75 10.17 -2.82 -8.97
N TRP A 76 9.30 -1.95 -8.42
CA TRP A 76 8.32 -2.35 -7.40
C TRP A 76 7.32 -3.36 -7.96
N ALA A 77 6.77 -3.10 -9.14
CA ALA A 77 5.81 -3.97 -9.80
C ALA A 77 6.38 -5.38 -10.05
N THR A 78 7.59 -5.46 -10.61
CA THR A 78 8.30 -6.73 -10.84
C THR A 78 8.52 -7.50 -9.53
N GLN A 79 8.94 -6.81 -8.47
CA GLN A 79 9.12 -7.43 -7.15
C GLN A 79 7.80 -7.98 -6.61
N VAL A 80 6.73 -7.20 -6.71
CA VAL A 80 5.38 -7.59 -6.24
C VAL A 80 4.87 -8.82 -6.99
N GLU A 81 5.06 -8.87 -8.31
CA GLU A 81 4.69 -10.03 -9.14
C GLU A 81 5.49 -11.28 -8.75
N GLN A 82 6.79 -11.15 -8.52
CA GLN A 82 7.63 -12.26 -8.03
C GLN A 82 7.16 -12.77 -6.66
N CYS A 83 6.85 -11.87 -5.72
CA CYS A 83 6.34 -12.24 -4.41
C CYS A 83 4.94 -12.88 -4.49
N TRP A 84 4.10 -12.45 -5.42
CA TRP A 84 2.81 -13.08 -5.70
C TRP A 84 2.99 -14.53 -6.19
N HIS A 85 3.86 -14.77 -7.16
CA HIS A 85 4.13 -16.13 -7.63
C HIS A 85 4.70 -17.00 -6.52
N GLN A 86 5.66 -16.49 -5.74
CA GLN A 86 6.19 -17.22 -4.59
C GLN A 86 5.10 -17.56 -3.57
N LEU A 87 4.13 -16.67 -3.31
CA LEU A 87 3.01 -16.96 -2.42
C LEU A 87 2.13 -18.08 -2.98
N ASN A 88 1.81 -18.04 -4.28
CA ASN A 88 0.96 -19.05 -4.95
C ASN A 88 1.62 -20.42 -5.07
N ASP A 89 2.95 -20.51 -5.03
CA ASP A 89 3.65 -21.80 -4.94
C ASP A 89 3.33 -22.56 -3.63
N HIS A 90 2.74 -21.86 -2.65
CA HIS A 90 2.46 -22.38 -1.31
C HIS A 90 0.99 -22.32 -0.92
N CYS A 91 0.15 -21.59 -1.69
CA CYS A 91 -1.24 -21.32 -1.32
C CYS A 91 -2.19 -21.68 -2.45
N ASP A 92 -3.33 -22.30 -2.11
CA ASP A 92 -4.43 -22.61 -3.02
C ASP A 92 -5.35 -21.39 -3.19
N GLU A 93 -5.45 -20.56 -2.16
CA GLU A 93 -6.21 -19.32 -2.13
C GLU A 93 -5.31 -18.16 -1.73
N SER A 94 -5.16 -17.18 -2.61
CA SER A 94 -4.31 -16.02 -2.37
C SER A 94 -5.08 -14.71 -2.52
N PHE A 95 -4.78 -13.80 -1.59
CA PHE A 95 -5.36 -12.46 -1.48
C PHE A 95 -4.26 -11.42 -1.57
N ILE A 96 -4.63 -10.16 -1.80
CA ILE A 96 -3.69 -9.05 -1.78
C ILE A 96 -4.26 -7.88 -0.97
N ALA A 97 -3.42 -7.25 -0.18
CA ALA A 97 -3.76 -6.02 0.51
C ALA A 97 -2.63 -4.99 0.36
N GLY A 98 -3.00 -3.72 0.15
CA GLY A 98 -2.02 -2.66 0.01
C GLY A 98 -2.47 -1.36 0.65
N GLU A 99 -1.51 -0.67 1.28
CA GLU A 99 -1.69 0.67 1.85
C GLU A 99 -1.08 1.72 0.93
N SER A 100 -1.80 2.80 0.66
CA SER A 100 -1.31 3.95 -0.11
C SER A 100 -0.73 3.55 -1.49
N ALA A 101 0.57 3.72 -1.74
CA ALA A 101 1.27 3.25 -2.93
C ALA A 101 1.18 1.72 -3.10
N GLY A 102 1.22 0.95 -1.99
CA GLY A 102 0.98 -0.48 -2.00
C GLY A 102 -0.42 -0.84 -2.52
N GLY A 103 -1.41 0.03 -2.28
CA GLY A 103 -2.75 -0.12 -2.86
C GLY A 103 -2.78 0.04 -4.38
N LEU A 104 -1.96 0.93 -4.96
CA LEU A 104 -1.80 1.03 -6.41
C LEU A 104 -1.15 -0.23 -6.99
N LEU A 105 -0.11 -0.74 -6.33
CA LEU A 105 0.56 -1.97 -6.76
C LEU A 105 -0.37 -3.19 -6.64
N ALA A 106 -1.22 -3.24 -5.61
CA ALA A 106 -2.24 -4.28 -5.46
C ALA A 106 -3.26 -4.25 -6.61
N LEU A 107 -3.74 -3.06 -6.97
CA LEU A 107 -4.65 -2.86 -8.10
C LEU A 107 -3.97 -3.19 -9.44
N TRP A 108 -2.74 -2.71 -9.65
CA TRP A 108 -1.96 -3.03 -10.84
C TRP A 108 -1.83 -4.55 -11.02
N LEU A 109 -1.43 -5.26 -9.95
CA LEU A 109 -1.27 -6.71 -9.99
C LEU A 109 -2.59 -7.43 -10.28
N ALA A 110 -3.68 -7.02 -9.62
CA ALA A 110 -5.01 -7.62 -9.80
C ALA A 110 -5.59 -7.38 -11.21
N CYS A 111 -5.14 -6.35 -11.93
CA CYS A 111 -5.51 -6.10 -13.33
C CYS A 111 -4.76 -6.98 -14.33
N LEU A 112 -3.69 -7.68 -13.94
CA LEU A 112 -2.98 -8.59 -14.84
C LEU A 112 -3.84 -9.82 -15.14
N GLN A 113 -4.02 -10.17 -16.42
CA GLN A 113 -4.90 -11.26 -16.85
C GLN A 113 -4.51 -12.64 -16.30
N THR A 114 -3.21 -12.83 -15.99
CA THR A 114 -2.67 -14.08 -15.45
C THR A 114 -2.77 -14.20 -13.94
N ILE A 115 -3.20 -13.13 -13.25
CA ILE A 115 -3.23 -13.04 -11.79
C ILE A 115 -4.67 -12.89 -11.32
N ARG A 116 -5.10 -13.74 -10.39
CA ARG A 116 -6.48 -13.80 -9.90
C ARG A 116 -6.50 -13.91 -8.37
N PRO A 117 -6.26 -12.80 -7.64
CA PRO A 117 -6.50 -12.81 -6.21
C PRO A 117 -7.99 -13.06 -5.93
N LYS A 118 -8.28 -13.78 -4.84
CA LYS A 118 -9.66 -14.04 -4.38
C LYS A 118 -10.35 -12.77 -3.90
N GLY A 119 -9.59 -11.81 -3.39
CA GLY A 119 -10.07 -10.50 -2.97
C GLY A 119 -8.93 -9.49 -2.84
N VAL A 120 -9.27 -8.23 -2.95
CA VAL A 120 -8.32 -7.10 -2.89
C VAL A 120 -8.72 -6.17 -1.74
N VAL A 121 -7.77 -5.87 -0.85
CA VAL A 121 -7.97 -4.89 0.23
C VAL A 121 -7.09 -3.67 -0.02
N LEU A 122 -7.71 -2.51 -0.01
CA LEU A 122 -7.08 -1.22 -0.27
C LEU A 122 -7.24 -0.32 0.96
N VAL A 123 -6.15 0.06 1.58
CA VAL A 123 -6.16 0.97 2.73
C VAL A 123 -5.58 2.31 2.32
N ALA A 124 -6.39 3.36 2.34
CA ALA A 124 -6.02 4.70 1.89
C ALA A 124 -5.25 4.69 0.54
N PRO A 125 -5.73 3.99 -0.52
CA PRO A 125 -4.96 3.76 -1.74
C PRO A 125 -4.69 5.06 -2.48
N ALA A 126 -3.48 5.22 -3.03
CA ALA A 126 -3.02 6.46 -3.66
C ALA A 126 -3.65 6.73 -5.06
N LEU A 127 -4.94 6.37 -5.23
CA LEU A 127 -5.69 6.59 -6.47
C LEU A 127 -6.10 8.04 -6.70
N GLN A 128 -6.19 8.82 -5.63
CA GLN A 128 -6.59 10.22 -5.69
C GLN A 128 -5.74 11.02 -4.70
N LEU A 129 -4.50 11.34 -5.09
CA LEU A 129 -3.64 12.17 -4.27
C LEU A 129 -4.26 13.56 -4.07
N ASN A 130 -4.23 14.07 -2.84
CA ASN A 130 -4.62 15.45 -2.53
C ASN A 130 -3.57 16.45 -3.05
N LEU A 131 -3.31 16.37 -4.36
CA LEU A 131 -2.24 17.08 -5.06
C LEU A 131 -2.80 17.69 -6.35
N PRO A 132 -3.08 19.00 -6.39
CA PRO A 132 -3.58 19.65 -7.58
C PRO A 132 -2.54 19.64 -8.72
N ASP A 133 -3.00 19.70 -9.97
CA ASP A 133 -2.15 19.52 -11.17
C ASP A 133 -0.95 20.46 -11.23
N TRP A 134 -1.12 21.71 -10.79
CA TRP A 134 0.00 22.66 -10.76
C TRP A 134 1.12 22.23 -9.80
N LYS A 135 0.78 21.55 -8.69
CA LYS A 135 1.79 20.98 -7.79
C LYS A 135 2.49 19.78 -8.40
N ARG A 136 1.81 18.94 -9.19
CA ARG A 136 2.44 17.84 -9.94
C ARG A 136 3.51 18.40 -10.90
N GLN A 137 3.19 19.47 -11.65
CA GLN A 137 4.14 20.15 -12.53
C GLN A 137 5.30 20.77 -11.76
N LEU A 138 5.03 21.36 -10.60
CA LEU A 138 6.06 21.94 -9.73
C LEU A 138 7.00 20.86 -9.18
N ILE A 139 6.49 19.71 -8.74
CA ILE A 139 7.28 18.56 -8.28
C ILE A 139 8.22 18.09 -9.40
N TRP A 140 7.69 17.96 -10.63
CA TRP A 140 8.49 17.60 -11.80
C TRP A 140 9.62 18.61 -12.03
N LEU A 141 9.35 19.88 -12.06
CA LEU A 141 10.35 20.93 -12.24
C LEU A 141 11.40 20.92 -11.12
N LEU A 142 10.96 20.84 -9.86
CA LEU A 142 11.85 20.83 -8.71
C LEU A 142 12.73 19.58 -8.65
N SER A 143 12.31 18.45 -9.21
CA SER A 143 13.06 17.19 -9.21
C SER A 143 14.42 17.27 -9.95
N PHE A 144 14.61 18.27 -10.80
CA PHE A 144 15.89 18.55 -11.48
C PHE A 144 16.90 19.27 -10.56
N PHE A 145 16.42 19.98 -9.53
CA PHE A 145 17.24 20.83 -8.68
C PHE A 145 17.29 20.38 -7.23
N LYS A 146 16.32 19.60 -6.79
CA LYS A 146 16.16 19.16 -5.43
C LYS A 146 15.76 17.69 -5.38
N SER A 147 16.40 16.92 -4.49
CA SER A 147 16.16 15.47 -4.40
C SER A 147 15.00 15.12 -3.47
N THR A 148 14.84 15.88 -2.39
CA THR A 148 13.91 15.56 -1.30
C THR A 148 13.18 16.79 -0.78
N PHE A 149 12.08 16.57 -0.06
CA PHE A 149 11.40 17.57 0.76
C PHE A 149 10.90 16.94 2.07
N PRO A 150 10.90 17.69 3.19
CA PRO A 150 10.51 17.17 4.49
C PRO A 150 9.04 16.78 4.52
N LYS A 151 8.73 15.72 5.28
CA LYS A 151 7.36 15.41 5.67
C LYS A 151 6.93 16.29 6.84
N GLU A 152 5.65 16.63 6.89
CA GLU A 152 5.08 17.15 8.13
C GLU A 152 5.10 16.07 9.20
N ASN A 153 5.67 16.37 10.38
CA ASN A 153 5.93 15.41 11.47
C ASN A 153 4.64 15.01 12.22
N LYS A 154 3.59 14.60 11.53
CA LYS A 154 2.36 14.08 12.15
C LYS A 154 2.48 12.61 12.61
N SER A 155 3.52 11.92 12.18
CA SER A 155 3.68 10.46 12.40
C SER A 155 4.56 10.07 13.58
N VAL A 156 5.06 11.03 14.37
CA VAL A 156 5.95 10.74 15.51
C VAL A 156 5.21 9.98 16.62
N ASP A 157 3.93 10.24 16.81
CA ASP A 157 3.08 9.55 17.81
C ASP A 157 2.51 8.21 17.32
N LEU A 158 2.65 7.92 16.00
CA LEU A 158 2.26 6.66 15.42
C LEU A 158 3.39 5.63 15.53
N GLN A 159 3.04 4.38 15.72
CA GLN A 159 3.96 3.25 15.58
C GLN A 159 4.28 3.01 14.09
N TRP A 160 4.63 4.07 13.36
CA TRP A 160 4.94 4.08 11.94
C TRP A 160 6.45 4.17 11.71
N GLN A 161 6.97 3.38 10.77
CA GLN A 161 8.36 3.41 10.40
C GLN A 161 8.52 3.75 8.91
N GLY A 162 9.44 4.66 8.61
CA GLY A 162 9.76 5.04 7.24
C GLY A 162 10.67 6.26 7.17
N TYR A 163 10.89 6.79 5.96
CA TYR A 163 11.73 7.98 5.79
C TYR A 163 11.01 9.24 6.28
N SER A 164 11.77 10.15 6.91
CA SER A 164 11.30 11.47 7.36
C SER A 164 11.10 12.48 6.22
N GLU A 165 11.56 12.15 5.02
CA GLU A 165 11.46 12.99 3.83
C GLU A 165 10.83 12.22 2.67
N HIS A 166 10.28 12.97 1.71
CA HIS A 166 9.85 12.44 0.42
C HIS A 166 10.96 12.62 -0.62
N SER A 167 11.25 11.58 -1.40
CA SER A 167 11.99 11.71 -2.64
C SER A 167 11.08 12.25 -3.72
N LEU A 168 11.44 13.39 -4.33
CA LEU A 168 10.65 13.98 -5.43
C LEU A 168 10.54 13.02 -6.63
N LYS A 169 11.63 12.32 -6.96
CA LYS A 169 11.63 11.33 -8.05
C LYS A 169 10.73 10.14 -7.74
N ALA A 170 10.73 9.64 -6.50
CA ALA A 170 9.84 8.54 -6.12
C ALA A 170 8.37 8.96 -6.12
N VAL A 171 8.05 10.22 -5.78
CA VAL A 171 6.69 10.76 -5.92
C VAL A 171 6.25 10.82 -7.38
N LEU A 172 7.15 11.18 -8.31
CA LEU A 172 6.85 11.14 -9.74
C LEU A 172 6.58 9.71 -10.22
N GLN A 173 7.36 8.72 -9.75
CA GLN A 173 7.10 7.30 -10.04
C GLN A 173 5.75 6.82 -9.50
N LEU A 174 5.33 7.32 -8.33
CA LEU A 174 3.99 7.05 -7.79
C LEU A 174 2.89 7.64 -8.69
N ILE A 175 3.09 8.86 -9.20
CA ILE A 175 2.14 9.54 -10.11
C ILE A 175 2.03 8.76 -11.42
N ASP A 176 3.15 8.33 -12.01
CA ASP A 176 3.16 7.53 -13.23
C ASP A 176 2.41 6.19 -13.04
N LEU A 177 2.61 5.53 -11.90
CA LEU A 177 1.86 4.31 -11.55
C LEU A 177 0.37 4.60 -11.34
N GLN A 178 0.02 5.70 -10.67
CA GLN A 178 -1.37 6.12 -10.45
C GLN A 178 -2.10 6.30 -11.78
N ASP A 179 -1.49 7.03 -12.72
CA ASP A 179 -2.09 7.33 -14.02
C ASP A 179 -2.32 6.02 -14.80
N LEU A 180 -1.35 5.09 -14.83
CA LEU A 180 -1.53 3.77 -15.43
C LEU A 180 -2.66 2.98 -14.76
N VAL A 181 -2.69 2.91 -13.43
CA VAL A 181 -3.72 2.14 -12.70
C VAL A 181 -5.11 2.69 -12.98
N LEU A 182 -5.27 4.01 -13.07
CA LEU A 182 -6.55 4.65 -13.43
C LEU A 182 -7.05 4.28 -14.84
N GLU A 183 -6.15 3.91 -15.75
CA GLU A 183 -6.51 3.40 -17.10
C GLU A 183 -6.94 1.94 -17.07
N ILE A 184 -6.27 1.11 -16.27
CA ILE A 184 -6.47 -0.34 -16.29
C ILE A 184 -7.53 -0.86 -15.30
N ILE A 185 -7.95 -0.06 -14.30
CA ILE A 185 -9.00 -0.41 -13.32
C ILE A 185 -10.28 -1.01 -13.96
N PRO A 186 -10.75 -0.59 -15.16
CA PRO A 186 -11.91 -1.22 -15.77
C PRO A 186 -11.77 -2.73 -16.06
N GLN A 187 -10.57 -3.29 -15.98
CA GLN A 187 -10.28 -4.72 -16.16
C GLN A 187 -10.40 -5.55 -14.86
N LEU A 188 -10.64 -4.90 -13.71
CA LEU A 188 -10.81 -5.58 -12.42
C LEU A 188 -12.10 -6.39 -12.38
N GLU A 189 -11.99 -7.61 -11.86
CA GLU A 189 -13.11 -8.55 -11.69
C GLU A 189 -13.25 -9.03 -10.23
N GLN A 190 -12.24 -8.77 -9.38
CA GLN A 190 -12.17 -9.23 -8.00
C GLN A 190 -12.98 -8.33 -7.08
N ASP A 191 -13.54 -8.91 -6.02
CA ASP A 191 -14.15 -8.12 -4.95
C ASP A 191 -13.12 -7.27 -4.22
N ILE A 192 -13.49 -6.03 -3.93
CA ILE A 192 -12.62 -5.02 -3.37
C ILE A 192 -13.19 -4.50 -2.06
N LEU A 193 -12.36 -4.47 -1.02
CA LEU A 193 -12.61 -3.69 0.19
C LEU A 193 -11.73 -2.44 0.18
N VAL A 194 -12.34 -1.26 0.32
CA VAL A 194 -11.63 0.02 0.44
C VAL A 194 -11.80 0.57 1.85
N VAL A 195 -10.70 0.96 2.49
CA VAL A 195 -10.70 1.68 3.77
C VAL A 195 -10.26 3.12 3.53
N GLU A 196 -11.11 4.08 3.90
CA GLU A 196 -10.86 5.52 3.75
C GLU A 196 -10.89 6.21 5.11
N GLY A 197 -9.92 7.09 5.37
CA GLY A 197 -9.88 7.95 6.55
C GLY A 197 -10.51 9.31 6.28
N GLY A 198 -11.41 9.77 7.17
CA GLY A 198 -12.05 11.08 7.02
C GLY A 198 -11.12 12.27 7.29
N GLN A 199 -9.98 12.04 7.95
CA GLN A 199 -8.95 13.04 8.21
C GLN A 199 -7.65 12.76 7.42
N ASP A 200 -7.75 11.99 6.33
CA ASP A 200 -6.62 11.74 5.43
C ASP A 200 -6.28 13.02 4.64
N ASP A 201 -5.11 13.58 4.89
CA ASP A 201 -4.61 14.79 4.21
C ASP A 201 -3.74 14.46 2.98
N VAL A 202 -3.42 13.20 2.77
CA VAL A 202 -2.60 12.70 1.64
C VAL A 202 -3.47 12.27 0.47
N ILE A 203 -4.55 11.51 0.77
CA ILE A 203 -5.47 10.98 -0.24
C ILE A 203 -6.77 11.77 -0.19
N GLY A 204 -7.21 12.25 -1.36
CA GLY A 204 -8.50 12.92 -1.51
C GLY A 204 -9.66 11.97 -1.23
N PRO A 205 -10.81 12.50 -0.80
CA PRO A 205 -11.99 11.70 -0.49
C PRO A 205 -12.62 11.10 -1.74
N GLY A 206 -13.36 9.99 -1.58
CA GLY A 206 -14.19 9.40 -2.62
C GLY A 206 -13.48 8.39 -3.52
N VAL A 207 -12.39 7.79 -3.04
CA VAL A 207 -11.70 6.71 -3.76
C VAL A 207 -12.61 5.51 -3.97
N SER A 208 -13.41 5.14 -2.97
CA SER A 208 -14.42 4.07 -3.10
C SER A 208 -15.44 4.37 -4.20
N THR A 209 -15.93 5.60 -4.27
CA THR A 209 -16.86 6.05 -5.33
C THR A 209 -16.19 6.00 -6.71
N LEU A 210 -14.92 6.40 -6.81
CA LEU A 210 -14.14 6.30 -8.04
C LEU A 210 -14.01 4.85 -8.51
N LEU A 211 -13.69 3.92 -7.60
CA LEU A 211 -13.59 2.50 -7.89
C LEU A 211 -14.93 1.90 -8.31
N GLN A 212 -16.03 2.18 -7.58
CA GLN A 212 -17.39 1.76 -7.97
C GLN A 212 -17.78 2.23 -9.36
N LYS A 213 -17.33 3.42 -9.76
CA LYS A 213 -17.60 3.95 -11.09
C LYS A 213 -16.77 3.27 -12.18
N LYS A 214 -15.50 2.94 -11.90
CA LYS A 214 -14.54 2.45 -12.90
C LYS A 214 -14.46 0.92 -12.97
N ALA A 215 -14.42 0.22 -11.83
CA ALA A 215 -14.28 -1.24 -11.73
C ALA A 215 -15.65 -1.92 -11.83
N LYS A 216 -16.24 -1.93 -13.02
CA LYS A 216 -17.61 -2.42 -13.25
C LYS A 216 -17.77 -3.93 -13.06
N GLY A 217 -16.69 -4.70 -13.15
CA GLY A 217 -16.65 -6.15 -12.92
C GLY A 217 -16.52 -6.55 -11.45
N SER A 218 -16.31 -5.59 -10.55
CA SER A 218 -15.99 -5.81 -9.14
C SER A 218 -17.11 -5.36 -8.22
N GLU A 219 -17.36 -6.12 -7.13
CA GLU A 219 -18.11 -5.59 -5.98
C GLU A 219 -17.14 -4.75 -5.13
N VAL A 220 -17.47 -3.47 -4.95
CA VAL A 220 -16.64 -2.55 -4.15
C VAL A 220 -17.35 -2.23 -2.85
N LYS A 221 -16.85 -2.79 -1.74
CA LYS A 221 -17.24 -2.47 -0.37
C LYS A 221 -16.33 -1.37 0.18
N SER A 222 -16.86 -0.52 1.05
CA SER A 222 -16.07 0.54 1.67
C SER A 222 -16.28 0.63 3.17
N ILE A 223 -15.20 0.98 3.88
CA ILE A 223 -15.18 1.34 5.28
C ILE A 223 -14.69 2.79 5.34
N PHE A 224 -15.54 3.69 5.80
CA PHE A 224 -15.18 5.07 6.07
C PHE A 224 -15.02 5.29 7.56
N VAL A 225 -13.85 5.77 7.99
CA VAL A 225 -13.53 6.04 9.39
C VAL A 225 -13.31 7.53 9.58
N GLU A 226 -14.33 8.23 10.04
CA GLU A 226 -14.39 9.70 10.11
C GLU A 226 -13.17 10.32 10.82
N LYS A 227 -12.66 9.68 11.87
CA LYS A 227 -11.54 10.19 12.68
C LYS A 227 -10.17 9.64 12.31
N ALA A 228 -10.09 8.74 11.32
CA ALA A 228 -8.83 8.19 10.87
C ALA A 228 -8.13 9.13 9.88
N GLY A 229 -6.81 9.20 9.98
CA GLY A 229 -5.92 9.84 9.00
C GLY A 229 -5.48 8.84 7.92
N HIS A 230 -4.22 8.99 7.46
CA HIS A 230 -3.65 8.21 6.36
C HIS A 230 -3.27 6.77 6.72
N HIS A 231 -3.12 6.45 8.01
CA HIS A 231 -2.65 5.14 8.48
C HIS A 231 -3.67 4.42 9.39
N PRO A 232 -4.89 4.12 8.91
CA PRO A 232 -5.98 3.61 9.77
C PRO A 232 -5.68 2.24 10.39
N MET A 233 -4.72 1.47 9.88
CA MET A 233 -4.27 0.22 10.49
C MET A 233 -3.29 0.40 11.66
N LEU A 234 -2.67 1.58 11.79
CA LEU A 234 -1.72 1.91 12.87
C LEU A 234 -2.32 2.82 13.93
N GLU A 235 -3.31 3.61 13.58
CA GLU A 235 -3.92 4.58 14.48
C GLU A 235 -4.78 3.91 15.53
N ARG A 236 -4.55 4.24 16.82
CA ARG A 236 -5.29 3.66 17.95
C ARG A 236 -6.80 3.90 17.89
N THR A 237 -7.21 4.98 17.23
CA THR A 237 -8.62 5.38 17.10
C THR A 237 -9.39 4.54 16.07
N SER A 238 -8.70 3.87 15.15
CA SER A 238 -9.30 3.17 14.01
C SER A 238 -8.92 1.70 13.89
N GLN A 239 -7.70 1.31 14.30
CA GLN A 239 -7.18 -0.05 14.09
C GLN A 239 -8.07 -1.15 14.68
N ASP A 240 -8.68 -0.91 15.85
CA ASP A 240 -9.53 -1.90 16.54
C ASP A 240 -10.86 -2.13 15.84
N TYR A 241 -11.26 -1.23 14.95
CA TYR A 241 -12.42 -1.38 14.07
C TYR A 241 -11.99 -1.89 12.68
N VAL A 242 -11.00 -1.26 12.07
CA VAL A 242 -10.58 -1.52 10.69
C VAL A 242 -10.02 -2.93 10.51
N LEU A 243 -9.13 -3.38 11.41
CA LEU A 243 -8.49 -4.69 11.25
C LEU A 243 -9.48 -5.87 11.33
N PRO A 244 -10.46 -5.92 12.27
CA PRO A 244 -11.50 -6.95 12.26
C PRO A 244 -12.36 -6.93 10.99
N GLU A 245 -12.71 -5.76 10.48
CA GLU A 245 -13.53 -5.65 9.26
C GLU A 245 -12.77 -6.14 8.01
N ILE A 246 -11.46 -5.84 7.91
CA ILE A 246 -10.61 -6.40 6.84
C ILE A 246 -10.57 -7.93 6.95
N VAL A 247 -10.34 -8.48 8.14
CA VAL A 247 -10.32 -9.93 8.36
C VAL A 247 -11.66 -10.56 7.99
N ASN A 248 -12.78 -9.95 8.38
CA ASN A 248 -14.12 -10.41 8.06
C ASN A 248 -14.39 -10.44 6.54
N PHE A 249 -13.94 -9.42 5.81
CA PHE A 249 -14.01 -9.42 4.35
C PHE A 249 -13.21 -10.59 3.75
N LEU A 250 -11.95 -10.74 4.14
CA LEU A 250 -11.04 -11.78 3.62
C LEU A 250 -11.50 -13.22 3.93
N GLN A 251 -12.29 -13.42 4.99
CA GLN A 251 -12.85 -14.73 5.34
C GLN A 251 -14.12 -15.08 4.56
N LYS A 252 -14.82 -14.07 4.01
CA LYS A 252 -16.09 -14.26 3.27
C LYS A 252 -15.90 -14.30 1.76
N SER A 253 -14.76 -13.82 1.26
CA SER A 253 -14.35 -13.89 -0.15
C SER A 253 -13.68 -15.24 -0.43
#